data_4202c562e1078317845a928b3e501255
#
_entry.id   4202c562e1078317845a928b3e501255
#
_cell.length_a   1.000
_cell.length_b   1.000
_cell.length_c   1.000
_cell.angle_alpha   90.00
_cell.angle_beta   90.00
_cell.angle_gamma   90.00
#
_symmetry.space_group_name_H-M   'P 1'
#
loop_
_entity.id
_entity.type
_entity.pdbx_description
1 polymer ?
#
loop_
_entity_poly.entity_id
_entity_poly.type
_entity_poly.pdbx_seq_one_letter_code
_entity_poly.pdbx_strand_id
1 'polypeptide(L)'
;DEYCTDVVEAVMTILDQQGIEHPHIVTESGRATVAYYSILLFNILDVSIAETGESIPDVLPEDVPEPVVNLREVLQGLSVRNLQECYNDAVYYRDEMRQLFITGRVTLRQRTLADKYFWAIINRIAEEKEKLKHTPKELADIDSTLADIYYGNFSVFQSLPDAWAIDQLFPVMPVHRLTEFPSRKAVISDITCDSDGRIDKFIDPQGMRTSLDLHPLVDGDEYYLGVFLVGAYQETLGDLHNLLGDTNVVSIRISEDGSYQFVREIRGDSVADILDYVEYDPRRILEDLREAAERAVREKRITPSERYKILQTFEDGLRGYTYFER
;
A
#
# COMPACT_ATOMS: atom_id res chain seq x y z
N ASP A 1 16.47 6.50 25.86
CA ASP A 1 17.05 7.62 26.64
C ASP A 1 16.44 8.96 26.21
N GLU A 2 16.38 9.30 24.93
CA GLU A 2 15.88 10.59 24.39
C GLU A 2 14.46 10.92 24.92
N TYR A 3 13.49 10.04 24.77
CA TYR A 3 12.14 10.25 25.30
C TYR A 3 12.11 10.59 26.81
N CYS A 4 12.91 9.87 27.62
CA CYS A 4 12.98 10.15 29.05
C CYS A 4 13.64 11.49 29.34
N THR A 5 14.68 11.84 28.59
CA THR A 5 15.37 13.12 28.70
C THR A 5 14.42 14.26 28.37
N ASP A 6 13.71 14.20 27.25
CA ASP A 6 12.79 15.25 26.80
C ASP A 6 11.66 15.50 27.81
N VAL A 7 11.05 14.43 28.35
CA VAL A 7 9.99 14.55 29.35
C VAL A 7 10.51 15.17 30.65
N VAL A 8 11.68 14.69 31.12
CA VAL A 8 12.27 15.18 32.36
C VAL A 8 12.71 16.64 32.23
N GLU A 9 13.40 17.01 31.14
CA GLU A 9 13.86 18.38 30.91
C GLU A 9 12.70 19.37 30.76
N ALA A 10 11.62 18.99 30.06
CA ALA A 10 10.44 19.82 29.93
C ALA A 10 9.78 20.13 31.28
N VAL A 11 9.63 19.11 32.12
CA VAL A 11 9.04 19.25 33.48
C VAL A 11 9.96 20.07 34.37
N MET A 12 11.25 19.73 34.44
CA MET A 12 12.25 20.42 35.26
C MET A 12 12.33 21.91 34.93
N THR A 13 12.42 22.24 33.66
CA THR A 13 12.57 23.63 33.20
C THR A 13 11.44 24.54 33.71
N ILE A 14 10.20 24.05 33.70
CA ILE A 14 9.05 24.82 34.21
C ILE A 14 9.05 24.90 35.71
N LEU A 15 9.32 23.80 36.43
CA LEU A 15 9.29 23.74 37.87
C LEU A 15 10.40 24.57 38.51
N ASP A 16 11.62 24.53 37.93
CA ASP A 16 12.75 25.35 38.39
C ASP A 16 12.47 26.83 38.27
N GLN A 17 11.84 27.27 37.15
CA GLN A 17 11.44 28.68 36.97
C GLN A 17 10.43 29.16 38.02
N GLN A 18 9.61 28.22 38.54
CA GLN A 18 8.59 28.54 39.53
C GLN A 18 9.05 28.26 40.97
N GLY A 19 10.26 27.72 41.17
CA GLY A 19 10.78 27.33 42.48
C GLY A 19 9.98 26.20 43.15
N ILE A 20 9.41 25.29 42.36
CA ILE A 20 8.61 24.15 42.81
C ILE A 20 9.50 22.91 42.85
N GLU A 21 9.35 22.09 43.92
CA GLU A 21 10.06 20.82 44.05
C GLU A 21 9.66 19.83 42.95
N HIS A 22 10.67 19.10 42.45
CA HIS A 22 10.45 18.11 41.38
C HIS A 22 9.62 16.91 41.83
N PRO A 23 8.52 16.57 41.17
CA PRO A 23 7.70 15.41 41.50
C PRO A 23 8.30 14.12 40.97
N HIS A 24 7.79 12.99 41.46
CA HIS A 24 7.97 11.72 40.79
C HIS A 24 7.10 11.71 39.53
N ILE A 25 7.69 11.35 38.38
CA ILE A 25 6.99 11.24 37.11
C ILE A 25 6.61 9.78 36.87
N VAL A 26 5.34 9.53 36.65
CA VAL A 26 4.79 8.21 36.26
C VAL A 26 4.12 8.37 34.91
N THR A 27 4.49 7.54 33.95
CA THR A 27 3.95 7.58 32.59
C THR A 27 3.35 6.24 32.17
N GLU A 28 2.28 6.26 31.37
CA GLU A 28 1.72 5.11 30.67
C GLU A 28 2.15 5.20 29.20
N SER A 29 3.42 4.96 28.93
CA SER A 29 4.05 5.20 27.62
C SER A 29 4.50 3.91 26.93
N GLY A 30 3.62 2.88 26.91
CA GLY A 30 3.92 1.56 26.34
C GLY A 30 4.46 1.63 24.91
N ARG A 31 3.78 2.35 24.02
CA ARG A 31 4.18 2.50 22.62
C ARG A 31 5.58 3.15 22.50
N ALA A 32 5.83 4.22 23.20
CA ALA A 32 7.13 4.90 23.16
C ALA A 32 8.29 4.02 23.68
N THR A 33 8.00 3.07 24.57
CA THR A 33 9.00 2.19 25.17
C THR A 33 9.35 1.00 24.30
N VAL A 34 8.40 0.45 23.53
CA VAL A 34 8.58 -0.84 22.82
C VAL A 34 8.43 -0.75 21.30
N ALA A 35 7.97 0.35 20.74
CA ALA A 35 7.76 0.46 19.28
C ALA A 35 9.03 0.20 18.45
N TYR A 36 10.19 0.64 18.94
CA TYR A 36 11.45 0.64 18.19
C TYR A 36 12.09 -0.75 18.02
N TYR A 37 11.64 -1.78 18.72
CA TYR A 37 12.31 -3.09 18.68
C TYR A 37 12.00 -3.91 17.43
N SER A 38 10.98 -3.55 16.67
CA SER A 38 10.55 -4.30 15.49
C SER A 38 10.39 -3.40 14.26
N ILE A 39 10.71 -3.99 13.12
CA ILE A 39 10.60 -3.39 11.78
C ILE A 39 9.87 -4.39 10.90
N LEU A 40 8.85 -3.95 10.17
CA LEU A 40 8.23 -4.73 9.11
C LEU A 40 8.99 -4.50 7.80
N LEU A 41 9.42 -5.58 7.15
CA LEU A 41 10.04 -5.54 5.82
C LEU A 41 9.16 -6.29 4.84
N PHE A 42 8.91 -5.70 3.68
CA PHE A 42 8.23 -6.37 2.58
C PHE A 42 8.80 -5.93 1.23
N ASN A 43 8.73 -6.82 0.25
CA ASN A 43 9.08 -6.48 -1.13
C ASN A 43 7.88 -5.91 -1.87
N ILE A 44 8.15 -5.10 -2.88
CA ILE A 44 7.16 -4.63 -3.85
C ILE A 44 7.02 -5.68 -4.94
N LEU A 45 5.78 -6.11 -5.18
CA LEU A 45 5.44 -7.13 -6.17
C LEU A 45 5.25 -6.54 -7.56
N ASP A 46 4.56 -5.39 -7.62
CA ASP A 46 4.21 -4.71 -8.87
C ASP A 46 3.89 -3.23 -8.61
N VAL A 47 3.78 -2.45 -9.66
CA VAL A 47 3.44 -1.03 -9.62
C VAL A 47 2.37 -0.72 -10.67
N SER A 48 1.25 -0.16 -10.24
CA SER A 48 0.31 0.52 -11.14
C SER A 48 0.76 1.97 -11.30
N ILE A 49 1.32 2.28 -12.46
CA ILE A 49 1.77 3.62 -12.78
C ILE A 49 0.54 4.47 -13.12
N ALA A 50 0.41 5.64 -12.48
CA ALA A 50 -0.59 6.60 -12.87
C ALA A 50 -0.31 7.02 -14.33
N GLU A 51 -1.28 6.77 -15.21
CA GLU A 51 -1.10 7.04 -16.65
C GLU A 51 -0.84 8.53 -16.89
N THR A 52 0.41 8.86 -17.05
CA THR A 52 0.86 10.21 -17.44
C THR A 52 1.16 10.22 -18.94
N GLY A 53 0.15 10.54 -19.76
CA GLY A 53 0.45 11.02 -21.10
C GLY A 53 0.47 9.99 -22.24
N GLU A 54 -0.49 9.09 -22.31
CA GLU A 54 -0.83 8.56 -23.64
C GLU A 54 -1.21 9.72 -24.58
N SER A 55 -0.69 9.68 -25.80
CA SER A 55 -0.94 10.76 -26.78
C SER A 55 -2.43 10.97 -27.00
N ILE A 56 -2.90 12.14 -26.61
CA ILE A 56 -4.24 12.60 -26.97
C ILE A 56 -4.23 12.85 -28.47
N PRO A 57 -5.24 12.41 -29.22
CA PRO A 57 -5.30 12.65 -30.64
C PRO A 57 -5.47 14.16 -30.92
N ASP A 58 -4.68 14.69 -31.86
CA ASP A 58 -4.76 16.10 -32.27
C ASP A 58 -6.14 16.44 -32.86
N VAL A 59 -6.79 15.49 -33.49
CA VAL A 59 -8.11 15.64 -34.10
C VAL A 59 -9.09 14.66 -33.43
N LEU A 60 -10.22 15.18 -32.94
CA LEU A 60 -11.29 14.35 -32.41
C LEU A 60 -11.98 13.57 -33.55
N PRO A 61 -12.38 12.29 -33.27
CA PRO A 61 -13.28 11.55 -34.16
C PRO A 61 -14.60 12.29 -34.41
N GLU A 62 -15.28 12.03 -35.52
CA GLU A 62 -16.53 12.72 -35.91
C GLU A 62 -17.71 12.40 -34.97
N ASP A 63 -17.72 11.23 -34.34
CA ASP A 63 -18.80 10.72 -33.47
C ASP A 63 -18.51 10.86 -31.97
N VAL A 64 -17.79 11.88 -31.56
CA VAL A 64 -17.37 12.06 -30.17
C VAL A 64 -18.51 12.68 -29.34
N PRO A 65 -18.85 12.10 -28.14
CA PRO A 65 -19.82 12.67 -27.24
C PRO A 65 -19.41 14.08 -26.73
N GLU A 66 -20.42 14.92 -26.51
CA GLU A 66 -20.24 16.30 -26.03
C GLU A 66 -19.31 16.43 -24.80
N PRO A 67 -19.37 15.57 -23.75
CA PRO A 67 -18.46 15.68 -22.62
C PRO A 67 -16.97 15.53 -22.99
N VAL A 68 -16.63 14.78 -24.06
CA VAL A 68 -15.22 14.69 -24.54
C VAL A 68 -14.79 15.99 -25.20
N VAL A 69 -15.69 16.64 -25.95
CA VAL A 69 -15.43 17.96 -26.54
C VAL A 69 -15.15 18.96 -25.45
N ASN A 70 -16.00 18.97 -24.40
CA ASN A 70 -15.86 19.85 -23.24
C ASN A 70 -14.55 19.60 -22.49
N LEU A 71 -14.15 18.34 -22.25
CA LEU A 71 -12.85 18.02 -21.67
C LEU A 71 -11.68 18.57 -22.49
N ARG A 72 -11.75 18.49 -23.81
CA ARG A 72 -10.75 19.10 -24.69
C ARG A 72 -10.68 20.62 -24.52
N GLU A 73 -11.82 21.29 -24.46
CA GLU A 73 -11.91 22.74 -24.24
C GLU A 73 -11.32 23.15 -22.89
N VAL A 74 -11.63 22.38 -21.83
CA VAL A 74 -11.04 22.57 -20.50
C VAL A 74 -9.51 22.48 -20.57
N LEU A 75 -8.96 21.45 -21.23
CA LEU A 75 -7.51 21.28 -21.38
C LEU A 75 -6.87 22.46 -22.13
N GLN A 76 -7.52 22.93 -23.21
CA GLN A 76 -7.03 24.06 -24.01
C GLN A 76 -7.09 25.39 -23.27
N GLY A 77 -8.13 25.61 -22.45
CA GLY A 77 -8.36 26.82 -21.66
C GLY A 77 -7.63 26.84 -20.31
N LEU A 78 -6.94 25.76 -19.92
CA LEU A 78 -6.30 25.62 -18.63
C LEU A 78 -5.13 26.60 -18.45
N SER A 79 -5.15 27.32 -17.34
CA SER A 79 -4.12 28.29 -16.95
C SER A 79 -3.99 28.34 -15.42
N VAL A 80 -2.92 28.92 -14.89
CA VAL A 80 -2.70 29.12 -13.44
C VAL A 80 -3.87 29.80 -12.73
N ARG A 81 -4.69 30.58 -13.46
CA ARG A 81 -5.78 31.40 -12.89
C ARG A 81 -7.09 30.64 -12.66
N ASN A 82 -7.30 29.50 -13.35
CA ASN A 82 -8.56 28.76 -13.35
C ASN A 82 -8.39 27.27 -13.01
N LEU A 83 -7.31 26.88 -12.30
CA LEU A 83 -7.01 25.49 -12.00
C LEU A 83 -8.15 24.76 -11.28
N GLN A 84 -8.76 25.41 -10.29
CA GLN A 84 -9.86 24.81 -9.52
C GLN A 84 -11.13 24.63 -10.36
N GLU A 85 -11.46 25.59 -11.21
CA GLU A 85 -12.57 25.49 -12.15
C GLU A 85 -12.33 24.35 -13.13
N CYS A 86 -11.15 24.30 -13.77
CA CYS A 86 -10.76 23.23 -14.68
C CYS A 86 -10.79 21.84 -14.01
N TYR A 87 -10.41 21.74 -12.73
CA TYR A 87 -10.50 20.49 -11.98
C TYR A 87 -11.95 20.03 -11.81
N ASN A 88 -12.82 20.92 -11.36
CA ASN A 88 -14.24 20.63 -11.15
C ASN A 88 -14.94 20.23 -12.46
N ASP A 89 -14.66 20.95 -13.53
CA ASP A 89 -15.21 20.65 -14.85
C ASP A 89 -14.71 19.30 -15.38
N ALA A 90 -13.41 19.00 -15.21
CA ALA A 90 -12.85 17.72 -15.61
C ALA A 90 -13.49 16.53 -14.86
N VAL A 91 -13.70 16.66 -13.54
CA VAL A 91 -14.40 15.65 -12.73
C VAL A 91 -15.83 15.48 -13.20
N TYR A 92 -16.55 16.59 -13.42
CA TYR A 92 -17.94 16.56 -13.86
C TYR A 92 -18.11 15.83 -15.20
N TYR A 93 -17.35 16.21 -16.22
CA TYR A 93 -17.46 15.58 -17.55
C TYR A 93 -16.98 14.13 -17.58
N ARG A 94 -15.98 13.78 -16.78
CA ARG A 94 -15.57 12.36 -16.61
C ARG A 94 -16.70 11.54 -16.00
N ASP A 95 -17.36 12.02 -14.97
CA ASP A 95 -18.43 11.31 -14.29
C ASP A 95 -19.69 11.22 -15.17
N GLU A 96 -19.97 12.24 -15.97
CA GLU A 96 -21.01 12.19 -17.00
C GLU A 96 -20.71 11.09 -18.03
N MET A 97 -19.47 11.00 -18.53
CA MET A 97 -19.05 9.93 -19.45
C MET A 97 -19.19 8.53 -18.85
N ARG A 98 -18.89 8.38 -17.57
CA ARG A 98 -19.08 7.13 -16.83
C ARG A 98 -20.56 6.73 -16.79
N GLN A 99 -21.45 7.68 -16.50
CA GLN A 99 -22.91 7.44 -16.53
C GLN A 99 -23.42 7.07 -17.92
N LEU A 100 -22.95 7.77 -18.95
CA LEU A 100 -23.29 7.44 -20.35
C LEU A 100 -22.82 6.03 -20.71
N PHE A 101 -21.64 5.63 -20.24
CA PHE A 101 -21.11 4.28 -20.48
C PHE A 101 -21.92 3.20 -19.76
N ILE A 102 -22.24 3.40 -18.48
CA ILE A 102 -23.08 2.46 -17.68
C ILE A 102 -24.46 2.27 -18.31
N THR A 103 -25.01 3.33 -18.92
CA THR A 103 -26.32 3.28 -19.61
C THR A 103 -26.24 2.82 -21.05
N GLY A 104 -25.06 2.41 -21.54
CA GLY A 104 -24.86 1.89 -22.90
C GLY A 104 -24.97 2.94 -24.01
N ARG A 105 -24.89 4.22 -23.70
CA ARG A 105 -25.01 5.33 -24.66
C ARG A 105 -23.71 5.69 -25.36
N VAL A 106 -22.58 5.28 -24.80
CA VAL A 106 -21.24 5.50 -25.35
C VAL A 106 -20.44 4.20 -25.37
N THR A 107 -19.51 4.10 -26.28
CA THR A 107 -18.61 2.95 -26.41
C THR A 107 -17.45 3.02 -25.43
N LEU A 108 -16.78 1.88 -25.16
CA LEU A 108 -15.57 1.82 -24.36
C LEU A 108 -14.47 2.74 -24.93
N ARG A 109 -14.31 2.81 -26.25
CA ARG A 109 -13.34 3.70 -26.91
C ARG A 109 -13.59 5.18 -26.61
N GLN A 110 -14.86 5.62 -26.65
CA GLN A 110 -15.24 6.99 -26.31
C GLN A 110 -15.00 7.31 -24.83
N ARG A 111 -15.31 6.35 -23.94
CA ARG A 111 -15.00 6.47 -22.51
C ARG A 111 -13.49 6.58 -22.26
N THR A 112 -12.68 5.68 -22.85
CA THR A 112 -11.21 5.73 -22.72
C THR A 112 -10.65 7.06 -23.22
N LEU A 113 -11.21 7.62 -24.30
CA LEU A 113 -10.79 8.94 -24.78
C LEU A 113 -11.09 10.05 -23.77
N ALA A 114 -12.25 10.01 -23.10
CA ALA A 114 -12.55 10.94 -22.02
C ALA A 114 -11.59 10.79 -20.82
N ASP A 115 -11.29 9.55 -20.43
CA ASP A 115 -10.33 9.28 -19.34
C ASP A 115 -8.93 9.83 -19.71
N LYS A 116 -8.47 9.72 -20.97
CA LYS A 116 -7.21 10.30 -21.43
C LYS A 116 -7.17 11.82 -21.29
N TYR A 117 -8.23 12.51 -21.71
CA TYR A 117 -8.35 13.97 -21.52
C TYR A 117 -8.37 14.36 -20.06
N PHE A 118 -9.14 13.62 -19.24
CA PHE A 118 -9.18 13.84 -17.79
C PHE A 118 -7.79 13.78 -17.17
N TRP A 119 -7.04 12.71 -17.43
CA TRP A 119 -5.69 12.56 -16.88
C TRP A 119 -4.71 13.61 -17.39
N ALA A 120 -4.82 14.02 -18.65
CA ALA A 120 -4.02 15.12 -19.17
C ALA A 120 -4.32 16.46 -18.47
N ILE A 121 -5.59 16.72 -18.17
CA ILE A 121 -5.99 17.92 -17.41
C ILE A 121 -5.40 17.85 -15.99
N ILE A 122 -5.55 16.70 -15.30
CA ILE A 122 -5.04 16.53 -13.93
C ILE A 122 -3.52 16.71 -13.86
N ASN A 123 -2.77 16.10 -14.80
CA ASN A 123 -1.33 16.28 -14.90
C ASN A 123 -0.95 17.75 -15.12
N ARG A 124 -1.63 18.43 -16.05
CA ARG A 124 -1.37 19.83 -16.33
C ARG A 124 -1.69 20.72 -15.14
N ILE A 125 -2.77 20.42 -14.38
CA ILE A 125 -3.10 21.12 -13.14
C ILE A 125 -1.99 20.91 -12.11
N ALA A 126 -1.46 19.71 -11.94
CA ALA A 126 -0.37 19.41 -11.01
C ALA A 126 0.90 20.23 -11.35
N GLU A 127 1.28 20.29 -12.64
CA GLU A 127 2.41 21.12 -13.09
C GLU A 127 2.19 22.62 -12.83
N GLU A 128 1.00 23.12 -13.13
CA GLU A 128 0.69 24.55 -12.97
C GLU A 128 0.47 24.96 -11.49
N LYS A 129 0.02 24.02 -10.65
CA LYS A 129 -0.16 24.18 -9.19
C LYS A 129 1.14 24.56 -8.49
N GLU A 130 2.27 24.01 -8.92
CA GLU A 130 3.60 24.33 -8.39
C GLU A 130 3.95 25.83 -8.45
N LYS A 131 3.31 26.57 -9.38
CA LYS A 131 3.52 28.02 -9.56
C LYS A 131 2.67 28.87 -8.61
N LEU A 132 1.75 28.27 -7.85
CA LEU A 132 0.87 28.97 -6.92
C LEU A 132 1.60 29.24 -5.61
N LYS A 133 1.38 30.44 -5.04
CA LYS A 133 1.85 30.77 -3.67
C LYS A 133 1.04 30.06 -2.58
N HIS A 134 -0.22 29.76 -2.86
CA HIS A 134 -1.13 29.04 -1.98
C HIS A 134 -1.96 28.08 -2.81
N THR A 135 -1.95 26.81 -2.47
CA THR A 135 -2.73 25.78 -3.14
C THR A 135 -4.15 25.75 -2.55
N PRO A 136 -5.20 25.86 -3.37
CA PRO A 136 -6.58 25.63 -2.92
C PRO A 136 -6.74 24.25 -2.30
N LYS A 137 -7.61 24.14 -1.30
CA LYS A 137 -7.80 22.88 -0.55
C LYS A 137 -8.25 21.73 -1.47
N GLU A 138 -9.07 22.01 -2.46
CA GLU A 138 -9.58 21.05 -3.45
C GLU A 138 -8.48 20.52 -4.38
N LEU A 139 -7.36 21.24 -4.53
CA LEU A 139 -6.20 20.81 -5.32
C LEU A 139 -5.09 20.17 -4.46
N ALA A 140 -5.27 20.12 -3.14
CA ALA A 140 -4.27 19.53 -2.24
C ALA A 140 -4.08 18.01 -2.49
N ASP A 141 -5.16 17.33 -2.83
CA ASP A 141 -5.17 15.86 -3.00
C ASP A 141 -4.81 15.39 -4.42
N ILE A 142 -4.48 16.31 -5.34
CA ILE A 142 -4.11 15.96 -6.72
C ILE A 142 -2.85 15.08 -6.74
N ASP A 143 -1.89 15.35 -5.87
CA ASP A 143 -0.65 14.58 -5.82
C ASP A 143 -0.91 13.11 -5.43
N SER A 144 -1.85 12.86 -4.52
CA SER A 144 -2.26 11.50 -4.17
C SER A 144 -3.05 10.82 -5.32
N THR A 145 -3.82 11.61 -6.09
CA THR A 145 -4.55 11.10 -7.26
C THR A 145 -3.61 10.69 -8.39
N LEU A 146 -2.46 11.35 -8.52
CA LEU A 146 -1.42 11.05 -9.50
C LEU A 146 -0.33 10.12 -8.97
N ALA A 147 -0.40 9.72 -7.72
CA ALA A 147 0.57 8.81 -7.15
C ALA A 147 0.46 7.42 -7.78
N ASP A 148 1.61 6.81 -8.04
CA ASP A 148 1.67 5.41 -8.42
C ASP A 148 1.22 4.53 -7.25
N ILE A 149 0.66 3.36 -7.55
CA ILE A 149 0.30 2.38 -6.53
C ILE A 149 1.35 1.28 -6.53
N TYR A 150 2.10 1.19 -5.43
CA TYR A 150 3.10 0.14 -5.20
C TYR A 150 2.47 -0.99 -4.38
N TYR A 151 2.35 -2.18 -4.97
CA TYR A 151 1.76 -3.34 -4.30
C TYR A 151 2.82 -4.06 -3.45
N GLY A 152 2.69 -3.93 -2.13
CA GLY A 152 3.58 -4.57 -1.16
C GLY A 152 3.11 -5.96 -0.76
N ASN A 153 4.04 -6.90 -0.64
CA ASN A 153 3.77 -8.28 -0.22
C ASN A 153 3.55 -8.37 1.30
N PHE A 154 2.49 -7.78 1.78
CA PHE A 154 2.10 -7.78 3.18
C PHE A 154 0.58 -7.56 3.31
N SER A 155 0.05 -7.65 4.52
CA SER A 155 -1.31 -7.24 4.89
C SER A 155 -1.26 -6.12 5.93
N VAL A 156 -1.95 -5.01 5.68
CA VAL A 156 -2.12 -3.94 6.67
C VAL A 156 -2.84 -4.48 7.90
N PHE A 157 -3.85 -5.32 7.70
CA PHE A 157 -4.68 -5.87 8.79
C PHE A 157 -3.88 -6.81 9.69
N GLN A 158 -3.00 -7.63 9.13
CA GLN A 158 -2.16 -8.55 9.89
C GLN A 158 -0.96 -7.85 10.52
N SER A 159 -0.28 -6.97 9.79
CA SER A 159 1.02 -6.44 10.21
C SER A 159 1.00 -5.01 10.72
N LEU A 160 -0.03 -4.22 10.40
CA LEU A 160 -0.15 -2.80 10.75
C LEU A 160 -1.61 -2.43 11.13
N PRO A 161 -2.28 -3.18 12.01
CA PRO A 161 -3.69 -2.96 12.31
C PRO A 161 -3.99 -1.53 12.80
N ASP A 162 -3.09 -0.89 13.54
CA ASP A 162 -3.29 0.48 14.01
C ASP A 162 -3.28 1.52 12.88
N ALA A 163 -2.68 1.21 11.72
CA ALA A 163 -2.69 2.12 10.59
C ALA A 163 -4.11 2.37 10.07
N TRP A 164 -4.93 1.31 9.93
CA TRP A 164 -6.31 1.44 9.48
C TRP A 164 -7.29 1.70 10.63
N ALA A 165 -7.06 1.12 11.81
CA ALA A 165 -8.02 1.17 12.91
C ALA A 165 -8.04 2.53 13.64
N ILE A 166 -6.91 3.22 13.76
CA ILE A 166 -6.77 4.47 14.51
C ILE A 166 -5.93 5.54 13.78
N ASP A 167 -5.71 5.39 12.49
CA ASP A 167 -4.87 6.32 11.70
C ASP A 167 -3.44 6.52 12.27
N GLN A 168 -2.86 5.49 12.90
CA GLN A 168 -1.50 5.56 13.41
C GLN A 168 -0.51 5.70 12.25
N LEU A 169 0.30 6.74 12.28
CA LEU A 169 1.37 6.91 11.30
C LEU A 169 2.62 6.15 11.72
N PHE A 170 3.23 5.46 10.76
CA PHE A 170 4.52 4.79 10.91
C PHE A 170 5.54 5.37 9.95
N PRO A 171 6.82 5.50 10.34
CA PRO A 171 7.88 5.85 9.39
C PRO A 171 8.03 4.76 8.33
N VAL A 172 8.00 5.14 7.07
CA VAL A 172 8.17 4.21 5.94
C VAL A 172 9.25 4.72 5.02
N MET A 173 10.18 3.83 4.62
CA MET A 173 11.22 4.18 3.66
C MET A 173 11.76 2.96 2.91
N PRO A 174 12.36 3.13 1.73
CA PRO A 174 13.18 2.11 1.10
C PRO A 174 14.35 1.71 2.01
N VAL A 175 14.72 0.42 2.02
CA VAL A 175 15.87 -0.08 2.80
C VAL A 175 17.12 -0.30 1.95
N HIS A 176 17.04 -0.01 0.66
CA HIS A 176 18.15 -0.03 -0.29
C HIS A 176 18.02 1.08 -1.34
N ARG A 177 18.99 1.25 -2.23
CA ARG A 177 19.10 2.36 -3.18
C ARG A 177 19.10 3.74 -2.51
N LEU A 178 19.61 3.84 -1.28
CA LEU A 178 19.56 5.04 -0.43
C LEU A 178 20.42 6.21 -0.96
N THR A 179 21.27 5.96 -1.94
CA THR A 179 22.09 6.99 -2.63
C THR A 179 21.47 7.48 -3.94
N GLU A 180 20.35 6.88 -4.36
CA GLU A 180 19.62 7.26 -5.56
C GLU A 180 18.52 8.25 -5.20
N PHE A 181 18.20 9.16 -6.13
CA PHE A 181 17.09 10.09 -5.93
C PHE A 181 15.75 9.38 -6.25
N PRO A 182 14.80 9.32 -5.32
CA PRO A 182 13.49 8.75 -5.55
C PRO A 182 12.65 9.70 -6.43
N SER A 183 12.30 9.27 -7.63
CA SER A 183 11.67 10.12 -8.64
C SER A 183 10.18 9.89 -8.83
N ARG A 184 9.56 8.95 -8.08
CA ARG A 184 8.15 8.62 -8.20
C ARG A 184 7.40 8.99 -6.92
N LYS A 185 6.23 9.61 -7.06
CA LYS A 185 5.27 9.77 -5.96
C LYS A 185 4.40 8.53 -5.88
N ALA A 186 4.25 7.94 -4.71
CA ALA A 186 3.60 6.66 -4.54
C ALA A 186 2.71 6.59 -3.29
N VAL A 187 1.68 5.78 -3.38
CA VAL A 187 0.97 5.18 -2.25
C VAL A 187 1.29 3.68 -2.22
N ILE A 188 1.19 3.06 -1.07
CA ILE A 188 1.47 1.64 -0.90
C ILE A 188 0.13 0.93 -0.67
N SER A 189 -0.17 -0.07 -1.48
CA SER A 189 -1.30 -0.97 -1.28
C SER A 189 -0.78 -2.34 -0.82
N ASP A 190 -1.49 -2.97 0.10
CA ASP A 190 -1.23 -4.36 0.45
C ASP A 190 -1.82 -5.33 -0.59
N ILE A 191 -1.74 -6.64 -0.34
CA ILE A 191 -2.29 -7.67 -1.23
C ILE A 191 -3.71 -8.10 -0.85
N THR A 192 -4.36 -7.45 0.11
CA THR A 192 -5.76 -7.73 0.43
C THR A 192 -6.69 -7.12 -0.61
N CYS A 193 -7.95 -7.57 -0.65
CA CYS A 193 -8.95 -7.02 -1.55
C CYS A 193 -9.67 -5.79 -0.96
N ASP A 194 -9.39 -5.43 0.29
CA ASP A 194 -10.05 -4.34 0.98
C ASP A 194 -9.44 -2.98 0.60
N SER A 195 -10.27 -1.97 0.42
CA SER A 195 -9.84 -0.61 0.10
C SER A 195 -9.01 0.07 1.21
N ASP A 196 -9.14 -0.41 2.45
CA ASP A 196 -8.38 0.09 3.59
C ASP A 196 -6.99 -0.58 3.72
N GLY A 197 -6.71 -1.62 2.91
CA GLY A 197 -5.42 -2.28 2.80
C GLY A 197 -4.36 -1.40 2.11
N ARG A 198 -4.13 -0.17 2.62
CA ARG A 198 -3.19 0.78 2.02
C ARG A 198 -2.53 1.68 3.05
N ILE A 199 -1.36 2.21 2.69
CA ILE A 199 -0.67 3.29 3.39
C ILE A 199 -0.63 4.47 2.44
N ASP A 200 -1.42 5.50 2.71
CA ASP A 200 -1.55 6.73 1.92
C ASP A 200 -1.33 8.00 2.76
N LYS A 201 -0.87 7.83 3.99
CA LYS A 201 -0.50 8.90 4.92
C LYS A 201 0.90 8.63 5.45
N PHE A 202 1.80 9.56 5.27
CA PHE A 202 3.22 9.41 5.62
C PHE A 202 3.68 10.55 6.50
N ILE A 203 4.63 10.25 7.39
CA ILE A 203 5.27 11.24 8.26
C ILE A 203 6.15 12.17 7.41
N ASP A 204 6.03 13.47 7.66
CA ASP A 204 6.85 14.49 7.05
C ASP A 204 7.32 15.49 8.13
N PRO A 205 8.52 16.08 8.02
CA PRO A 205 8.99 17.09 8.98
C PRO A 205 8.04 18.28 9.16
N GLN A 206 7.19 18.56 8.18
CA GLN A 206 6.21 19.63 8.19
C GLN A 206 4.80 19.16 8.60
N GLY A 207 4.65 17.88 8.98
CA GLY A 207 3.38 17.28 9.40
C GLY A 207 3.10 15.92 8.74
N MET A 208 2.14 15.88 7.83
CA MET A 208 1.73 14.68 7.12
C MET A 208 1.68 14.95 5.62
N ARG A 209 2.09 13.97 4.82
CA ARG A 209 1.94 13.98 3.35
C ARG A 209 1.16 12.77 2.86
N THR A 210 0.53 12.87 1.69
CA THR A 210 -0.35 11.87 1.11
C THR A 210 0.32 10.98 0.06
N SER A 211 1.63 11.13 -0.11
CA SER A 211 2.44 10.27 -0.99
C SER A 211 3.86 10.16 -0.46
N LEU A 212 4.52 9.06 -0.76
CA LEU A 212 5.92 8.78 -0.44
C LEU A 212 6.77 8.88 -1.71
N ASP A 213 7.98 9.43 -1.58
CA ASP A 213 8.94 9.42 -2.69
C ASP A 213 9.61 8.05 -2.78
N LEU A 214 9.43 7.35 -3.90
CA LEU A 214 9.99 6.02 -4.16
C LEU A 214 10.79 6.00 -5.47
N HIS A 215 11.62 4.97 -5.61
CA HIS A 215 12.38 4.74 -6.84
C HIS A 215 11.52 3.97 -7.84
N PRO A 216 11.68 4.19 -9.15
CA PRO A 216 11.04 3.36 -10.17
C PRO A 216 11.35 1.88 -9.95
N LEU A 217 10.34 1.02 -10.05
CA LEU A 217 10.55 -0.43 -10.04
C LEU A 217 11.27 -0.82 -11.34
N VAL A 218 12.30 -1.64 -11.21
CA VAL A 218 13.04 -2.19 -12.35
C VAL A 218 12.64 -3.66 -12.48
N ASP A 219 12.25 -4.07 -13.68
CA ASP A 219 11.81 -5.43 -13.94
C ASP A 219 12.93 -6.45 -13.63
N GLY A 220 12.58 -7.45 -12.82
CA GLY A 220 13.50 -8.47 -12.35
C GLY A 220 14.31 -8.10 -11.09
N ASP A 221 14.28 -6.86 -10.62
CA ASP A 221 14.94 -6.44 -9.40
C ASP A 221 13.98 -6.52 -8.20
N GLU A 222 14.54 -6.87 -7.05
CA GLU A 222 13.80 -6.81 -5.79
C GLU A 222 13.83 -5.38 -5.22
N TYR A 223 12.69 -4.92 -4.71
CA TYR A 223 12.56 -3.61 -4.09
C TYR A 223 11.86 -3.71 -2.74
N TYR A 224 12.61 -3.52 -1.65
CA TYR A 224 12.13 -3.66 -0.29
C TYR A 224 11.87 -2.32 0.37
N LEU A 225 10.74 -2.24 1.06
CA LEU A 225 10.38 -1.15 1.96
C LEU A 225 10.41 -1.63 3.41
N GLY A 226 10.79 -0.73 4.31
CA GLY A 226 10.72 -0.92 5.75
C GLY A 226 9.68 0.00 6.38
N VAL A 227 8.86 -0.56 7.27
CA VAL A 227 7.98 0.19 8.16
C VAL A 227 8.56 0.07 9.56
N PHE A 228 8.87 1.20 10.16
CA PHE A 228 9.58 1.27 11.45
C PHE A 228 8.62 1.55 12.59
N LEU A 229 9.06 1.28 13.82
CA LEU A 229 8.32 1.51 15.06
C LEU A 229 7.06 0.64 15.19
N VAL A 230 7.10 -0.58 14.68
CA VAL A 230 5.97 -1.51 14.69
C VAL A 230 5.98 -2.49 15.88
N GLY A 231 6.90 -2.34 16.82
CA GLY A 231 7.03 -3.25 17.97
C GLY A 231 5.91 -3.15 19.01
N ALA A 232 5.07 -2.10 18.95
CA ALA A 232 3.96 -1.93 19.87
C ALA A 232 2.64 -2.33 19.23
N TYR A 233 1.99 -3.38 19.77
CA TYR A 233 0.63 -3.84 19.48
C TYR A 233 0.41 -4.50 18.11
N GLN A 234 1.21 -4.22 17.09
CA GLN A 234 0.88 -4.60 15.73
C GLN A 234 0.76 -6.12 15.54
N GLU A 235 1.75 -6.87 15.96
CA GLU A 235 1.76 -8.33 15.86
C GLU A 235 0.63 -8.99 16.68
N THR A 236 0.33 -8.46 17.86
CA THR A 236 -0.66 -9.06 18.79
C THR A 236 -2.11 -8.68 18.45
N LEU A 237 -2.34 -7.65 17.65
CA LEU A 237 -3.66 -7.19 17.22
C LEU A 237 -3.94 -7.49 15.75
N GLY A 238 -3.08 -8.27 15.11
CA GLY A 238 -3.24 -8.67 13.71
C GLY A 238 -4.55 -9.40 13.44
N ASP A 239 -5.10 -9.22 12.26
CA ASP A 239 -6.33 -9.83 11.77
C ASP A 239 -6.04 -10.64 10.50
N LEU A 240 -6.57 -11.86 10.44
CA LEU A 240 -6.42 -12.79 9.31
C LEU A 240 -7.26 -12.38 8.08
N HIS A 241 -7.39 -11.10 7.80
CA HIS A 241 -8.11 -10.64 6.61
C HIS A 241 -7.56 -11.29 5.34
N ASN A 242 -8.45 -11.83 4.50
CA ASN A 242 -8.11 -12.67 3.34
C ASN A 242 -7.27 -13.92 3.67
N LEU A 243 -7.29 -14.38 4.91
CA LEU A 243 -6.52 -15.55 5.39
C LEU A 243 -5.00 -15.40 5.18
N LEU A 244 -4.51 -14.17 5.27
CA LEU A 244 -3.07 -13.87 5.32
C LEU A 244 -2.63 -13.96 6.78
N GLY A 245 -1.74 -14.92 7.07
CA GLY A 245 -1.30 -15.22 8.42
C GLY A 245 -0.10 -14.43 8.91
N ASP A 246 0.53 -14.91 9.97
CA ASP A 246 1.74 -14.32 10.52
C ASP A 246 2.89 -14.33 9.51
N THR A 247 3.68 -13.25 9.53
CA THR A 247 4.85 -13.12 8.67
C THR A 247 6.06 -13.86 9.24
N ASN A 248 7.04 -14.17 8.39
CA ASN A 248 8.34 -14.67 8.85
C ASN A 248 9.00 -13.65 9.78
N VAL A 249 9.57 -14.11 10.90
CA VAL A 249 10.24 -13.27 11.88
C VAL A 249 11.71 -13.66 12.01
N VAL A 250 12.59 -12.66 11.97
CA VAL A 250 14.03 -12.83 12.20
C VAL A 250 14.46 -11.92 13.35
N SER A 251 15.00 -12.52 14.40
CA SER A 251 15.57 -11.76 15.52
C SER A 251 17.04 -11.49 15.26
N ILE A 252 17.44 -10.22 15.32
CA ILE A 252 18.79 -9.77 15.07
C ILE A 252 19.33 -9.10 16.35
N ARG A 253 20.55 -9.42 16.71
CA ARG A 253 21.31 -8.71 17.74
C ARG A 253 22.41 -7.91 17.08
N ILE A 254 22.46 -6.61 17.39
CA ILE A 254 23.51 -5.70 16.93
C ILE A 254 24.44 -5.42 18.13
N SER A 255 25.74 -5.54 17.93
CA SER A 255 26.78 -5.25 18.92
C SER A 255 27.22 -3.80 18.81
N GLU A 256 27.92 -3.28 19.84
CA GLU A 256 28.43 -1.89 19.87
C GLU A 256 29.41 -1.57 18.74
N ASP A 257 30.10 -2.57 18.23
CA ASP A 257 31.03 -2.44 17.07
C ASP A 257 30.31 -2.44 15.70
N GLY A 258 28.98 -2.51 15.70
CA GLY A 258 28.17 -2.58 14.48
C GLY A 258 28.06 -3.98 13.86
N SER A 259 28.69 -5.00 14.44
CA SER A 259 28.49 -6.38 14.02
C SER A 259 27.08 -6.87 14.38
N TYR A 260 26.54 -7.81 13.61
CA TYR A 260 25.23 -8.38 13.87
C TYR A 260 25.23 -9.90 13.81
N GLN A 261 24.28 -10.52 14.50
CA GLN A 261 24.03 -11.96 14.41
C GLN A 261 22.53 -12.25 14.38
N PHE A 262 22.14 -13.25 13.59
CA PHE A 262 20.80 -13.82 13.64
C PHE A 262 20.66 -14.68 14.90
N VAL A 263 19.72 -14.32 15.74
CA VAL A 263 19.50 -15.00 17.05
C VAL A 263 18.45 -16.08 16.91
N ARG A 264 17.38 -15.81 16.16
CA ARG A 264 16.24 -16.70 15.97
C ARG A 264 15.54 -16.39 14.67
N GLU A 265 15.08 -17.44 14.02
CA GLU A 265 14.20 -17.39 12.85
C GLU A 265 12.91 -18.14 13.20
N ILE A 266 11.76 -17.56 12.89
CA ILE A 266 10.44 -18.16 13.05
C ILE A 266 9.78 -18.05 11.69
N ARG A 267 9.28 -19.16 11.18
CA ARG A 267 8.47 -19.17 9.96
C ARG A 267 7.10 -18.61 10.26
N GLY A 268 6.57 -17.84 9.33
CA GLY A 268 5.18 -17.42 9.34
C GLY A 268 4.24 -18.58 9.01
N ASP A 269 2.96 -18.30 9.04
CA ASP A 269 1.92 -19.30 8.88
C ASP A 269 1.88 -19.90 7.49
N SER A 270 1.73 -21.22 7.42
CA SER A 270 1.40 -21.92 6.19
C SER A 270 -0.11 -21.85 5.92
N VAL A 271 -0.50 -22.15 4.68
CA VAL A 271 -1.92 -22.29 4.30
C VAL A 271 -2.64 -23.31 5.21
N ALA A 272 -1.96 -24.41 5.57
CA ALA A 272 -2.53 -25.41 6.47
C ALA A 272 -2.78 -24.86 7.88
N ASP A 273 -1.85 -24.05 8.42
CA ASP A 273 -2.00 -23.43 9.76
C ASP A 273 -3.22 -22.52 9.80
N ILE A 274 -3.40 -21.71 8.77
CA ILE A 274 -4.55 -20.78 8.68
C ILE A 274 -5.86 -21.52 8.46
N LEU A 275 -5.90 -22.60 7.65
CA LEU A 275 -7.08 -23.41 7.49
C LEU A 275 -7.49 -24.03 8.82
N ASP A 276 -6.54 -24.57 9.59
CA ASP A 276 -6.79 -25.16 10.89
C ASP A 276 -7.32 -24.10 11.89
N TYR A 277 -6.74 -22.89 11.86
CA TYR A 277 -7.19 -21.76 12.68
C TYR A 277 -8.66 -21.37 12.43
N VAL A 278 -9.11 -21.43 11.17
CA VAL A 278 -10.51 -21.14 10.79
C VAL A 278 -11.39 -22.40 10.74
N GLU A 279 -10.97 -23.46 11.44
CA GLU A 279 -11.73 -24.71 11.67
C GLU A 279 -11.95 -25.56 10.41
N TYR A 280 -11.10 -25.43 9.39
CA TYR A 280 -11.00 -26.41 8.30
C TYR A 280 -9.87 -27.39 8.59
N ASP A 281 -10.14 -28.69 8.52
CA ASP A 281 -9.13 -29.74 8.66
C ASP A 281 -8.37 -29.98 7.33
N PRO A 282 -7.11 -29.53 7.18
CA PRO A 282 -6.34 -29.71 5.95
C PRO A 282 -6.14 -31.17 5.56
N ARG A 283 -6.10 -32.09 6.55
CA ARG A 283 -5.94 -33.51 6.31
C ARG A 283 -7.18 -34.11 5.66
N ARG A 284 -8.35 -33.70 6.13
CA ARG A 284 -9.63 -34.11 5.55
C ARG A 284 -9.78 -33.58 4.11
N ILE A 285 -9.44 -32.35 3.88
CA ILE A 285 -9.48 -31.76 2.52
C ILE A 285 -8.58 -32.55 1.56
N LEU A 286 -7.36 -32.91 2.01
CA LEU A 286 -6.44 -33.71 1.22
C LEU A 286 -6.99 -35.15 0.96
N GLU A 287 -7.65 -35.76 1.94
CA GLU A 287 -8.24 -37.08 1.78
C GLU A 287 -9.41 -37.07 0.79
N ASP A 288 -10.29 -36.06 0.89
CA ASP A 288 -11.40 -35.86 -0.06
C ASP A 288 -10.87 -35.69 -1.50
N LEU A 289 -9.78 -34.92 -1.67
CA LEU A 289 -9.10 -34.77 -2.97
C LEU A 289 -8.50 -36.13 -3.45
N ARG A 290 -7.89 -36.90 -2.55
CA ARG A 290 -7.32 -38.22 -2.86
C ARG A 290 -8.40 -39.16 -3.37
N GLU A 291 -9.53 -39.26 -2.68
CA GLU A 291 -10.67 -40.08 -3.12
C GLU A 291 -11.22 -39.63 -4.48
N ALA A 292 -11.34 -38.32 -4.69
CA ALA A 292 -11.80 -37.76 -5.98
C ALA A 292 -10.84 -38.09 -7.12
N ALA A 293 -9.53 -37.94 -6.88
CA ALA A 293 -8.49 -38.29 -7.87
C ALA A 293 -8.45 -39.78 -8.16
N GLU A 294 -8.65 -40.63 -7.17
CA GLU A 294 -8.74 -42.11 -7.39
C GLU A 294 -9.98 -42.51 -8.19
N ARG A 295 -11.14 -41.84 -7.95
CA ARG A 295 -12.33 -42.06 -8.81
C ARG A 295 -12.03 -41.66 -10.24
N ALA A 296 -11.35 -40.50 -10.46
CA ALA A 296 -10.98 -40.04 -11.79
C ALA A 296 -10.05 -41.01 -12.55
N VAL A 297 -9.13 -41.69 -11.83
CA VAL A 297 -8.27 -42.74 -12.41
C VAL A 297 -9.11 -43.95 -12.80
N ARG A 298 -10.02 -44.44 -11.93
CA ARG A 298 -10.91 -45.59 -12.24
C ARG A 298 -11.81 -45.27 -13.45
N GLU A 299 -12.27 -44.04 -13.59
CA GLU A 299 -13.06 -43.56 -14.71
C GLU A 299 -12.23 -43.22 -15.96
N LYS A 300 -10.90 -43.42 -15.92
CA LYS A 300 -9.95 -43.13 -16.99
C LYS A 300 -9.94 -41.65 -17.44
N ARG A 301 -10.32 -40.73 -16.56
CA ARG A 301 -10.25 -39.27 -16.82
C ARG A 301 -8.84 -38.75 -16.62
N ILE A 302 -8.08 -39.34 -15.73
CA ILE A 302 -6.66 -39.03 -15.49
C ILE A 302 -5.85 -40.32 -15.36
N THR A 303 -4.54 -40.23 -15.56
CA THR A 303 -3.59 -41.30 -15.35
C THR A 303 -3.13 -41.37 -13.89
N PRO A 304 -2.57 -42.54 -13.43
CA PRO A 304 -1.96 -42.63 -12.10
C PRO A 304 -0.83 -41.63 -11.86
N SER A 305 -0.07 -41.26 -12.90
CA SER A 305 0.99 -40.28 -12.82
C SER A 305 0.44 -38.85 -12.60
N GLU A 306 -0.64 -38.49 -13.28
CA GLU A 306 -1.33 -37.20 -13.07
C GLU A 306 -1.93 -37.12 -11.68
N ARG A 307 -2.56 -38.21 -11.18
CA ARG A 307 -3.03 -38.29 -9.79
C ARG A 307 -1.92 -37.96 -8.79
N TYR A 308 -0.74 -38.57 -8.96
CA TYR A 308 0.40 -38.32 -8.07
C TYR A 308 0.81 -36.86 -8.08
N LYS A 309 0.93 -36.25 -9.27
CA LYS A 309 1.28 -34.84 -9.41
C LYS A 309 0.24 -33.93 -8.77
N ILE A 310 -1.05 -34.16 -8.99
CA ILE A 310 -2.15 -33.38 -8.40
C ILE A 310 -2.05 -33.39 -6.87
N LEU A 311 -1.91 -34.56 -6.27
CA LEU A 311 -1.83 -34.69 -4.82
C LEU A 311 -0.57 -34.03 -4.26
N GLN A 312 0.57 -34.21 -4.90
CA GLN A 312 1.83 -33.57 -4.49
C GLN A 312 1.74 -32.06 -4.57
N THR A 313 1.26 -31.50 -5.69
CA THR A 313 1.10 -30.06 -5.85
C THR A 313 0.17 -29.48 -4.80
N PHE A 314 -0.90 -30.18 -4.45
CA PHE A 314 -1.83 -29.73 -3.43
C PHE A 314 -1.22 -29.80 -2.02
N GLU A 315 -0.50 -30.88 -1.69
CA GLU A 315 0.24 -30.98 -0.40
C GLU A 315 1.29 -29.88 -0.26
N ASP A 316 2.04 -29.60 -1.34
CA ASP A 316 3.04 -28.53 -1.36
C ASP A 316 2.37 -27.18 -1.17
N GLY A 317 1.21 -26.96 -1.82
CA GLY A 317 0.41 -25.72 -1.62
C GLY A 317 -0.09 -25.55 -0.18
N LEU A 318 -0.52 -26.62 0.48
CA LEU A 318 -0.92 -26.56 1.90
C LEU A 318 0.23 -26.19 2.85
N ARG A 319 1.47 -26.54 2.48
CA ARG A 319 2.69 -26.18 3.24
C ARG A 319 3.25 -24.82 2.86
N GLY A 320 2.73 -24.23 1.79
CA GLY A 320 3.17 -22.93 1.28
C GLY A 320 2.87 -21.80 2.27
N TYR A 321 3.66 -20.76 2.20
CA TYR A 321 3.46 -19.52 2.93
C TYR A 321 2.22 -18.78 2.43
N THR A 322 1.58 -17.99 3.28
CA THR A 322 0.33 -17.28 2.89
C THR A 322 0.58 -16.04 2.05
N TYR A 323 1.82 -15.59 1.91
CA TYR A 323 2.25 -14.50 1.05
C TYR A 323 2.98 -15.02 -0.19
N PHE A 324 3.27 -14.14 -1.15
CA PHE A 324 3.98 -14.54 -2.35
C PHE A 324 5.44 -14.89 -2.05
N GLU A 325 5.86 -16.08 -2.47
CA GLU A 325 7.26 -16.51 -2.51
C GLU A 325 7.74 -16.46 -3.97
N ARG A 326 8.94 -15.94 -4.21
CA ARG A 326 9.60 -15.95 -5.54
C ARG A 326 10.50 -17.13 -5.71
#